data_99c4810b111e2068c8e5bc6193578ce4
#
_entry.id   99c4810b111e2068c8e5bc6193578ce4
#
_cell.length_a   1.000
_cell.length_b   1.000
_cell.length_c   1.000
_cell.angle_alpha   90.00
_cell.angle_beta   90.00
_cell.angle_gamma   90.00
#
_symmetry.space_group_name_H-M   'P 1'
#
loop_
_entity.id
_entity.type
_entity.pdbx_description
1 polymer ?
#
loop_
_entity_poly.entity_id
_entity_poly.type
_entity_poly.pdbx_seq_one_letter_code
_entity_poly.pdbx_strand_id
1 'polypeptide(L)'
;MARKNMIAGNWIMNMTPSEAVELVNTLKPLVVTEDADVVFCVPAIDIIPVVEAAKGSNIQVGAENMYFEEKGAYTGEISPNMLTDAGVKYVVLGHSERREYFAETNETVNKKMLKAFEHGLTPIMCCGETLEQREQGVTMDFIRQQVKVGFQNVTADQAKTAVIAYEPIWAIGTGKTATTEQAQEVCKAIRECIAEVYDEATAEAIRIQYGGSVNAATAPELFAQPDIDGGLVGGASLKPDFGKIVNWK
;
A
#
# COMPACT_ATOMS: atom_id res chain seq x y z
N MET A 1 19.20 9.68 6.61
CA MET A 1 19.45 8.83 5.40
C MET A 1 18.19 8.92 4.55
N ALA A 2 18.32 8.91 3.23
CA ALA A 2 17.14 8.90 2.37
C ALA A 2 16.30 7.60 2.63
N ARG A 3 14.99 7.73 2.66
CA ARG A 3 14.07 6.58 2.79
C ARG A 3 14.19 5.69 1.55
N LYS A 4 14.23 4.37 1.75
CA LYS A 4 14.24 3.42 0.64
C LYS A 4 12.86 3.40 -0.02
N ASN A 5 12.81 3.53 -1.33
CA ASN A 5 11.55 3.45 -2.07
C ASN A 5 10.89 2.07 -1.90
N MET A 6 9.56 2.04 -1.96
CA MET A 6 8.77 0.81 -2.03
C MET A 6 7.83 0.88 -3.22
N ILE A 7 7.91 -0.10 -4.10
CA ILE A 7 7.01 -0.24 -5.23
C ILE A 7 6.16 -1.49 -5.01
N ALA A 8 4.93 -1.28 -4.61
CA ALA A 8 3.97 -2.34 -4.34
C ALA A 8 2.98 -2.45 -5.51
N GLY A 9 2.87 -3.63 -6.10
CA GLY A 9 1.81 -3.95 -7.05
C GLY A 9 0.57 -4.42 -6.29
N ASN A 10 -0.54 -3.71 -6.40
CA ASN A 10 -1.84 -4.16 -5.92
C ASN A 10 -2.57 -4.82 -7.09
N TRP A 11 -2.68 -6.14 -7.06
CA TRP A 11 -3.27 -6.89 -8.17
C TRP A 11 -4.79 -6.82 -8.20
N ILE A 12 -5.39 -6.42 -7.07
CA ILE A 12 -6.84 -6.30 -6.93
C ILE A 12 -7.49 -7.68 -7.20
N MET A 13 -8.71 -7.74 -7.68
CA MET A 13 -9.39 -8.99 -8.02
C MET A 13 -9.01 -9.44 -9.44
N ASN A 14 -7.73 -9.75 -9.65
CA ASN A 14 -7.21 -10.23 -10.94
C ASN A 14 -6.31 -11.45 -10.74
N MET A 15 -6.13 -12.22 -11.80
CA MET A 15 -5.37 -13.45 -11.91
C MET A 15 -6.04 -14.64 -11.22
N THR A 16 -5.90 -15.78 -11.84
CA THR A 16 -6.07 -17.10 -11.24
C THR A 16 -4.72 -17.57 -10.72
N PRO A 17 -4.64 -18.59 -9.83
CA PRO A 17 -3.36 -19.08 -9.32
C PRO A 17 -2.34 -19.44 -10.39
N SER A 18 -2.76 -20.00 -11.52
CA SER A 18 -1.87 -20.33 -12.64
C SER A 18 -1.35 -19.09 -13.35
N GLU A 19 -2.24 -18.13 -13.64
CA GLU A 19 -1.87 -16.84 -14.25
C GLU A 19 -0.97 -16.01 -13.33
N ALA A 20 -1.21 -16.06 -12.00
CA ALA A 20 -0.38 -15.41 -11.00
C ALA A 20 1.06 -15.91 -11.04
N VAL A 21 1.26 -17.24 -11.10
CA VAL A 21 2.59 -17.85 -11.23
C VAL A 21 3.27 -17.44 -12.54
N GLU A 22 2.56 -17.44 -13.66
CA GLU A 22 3.08 -17.00 -14.96
C GLU A 22 3.49 -15.52 -14.92
N LEU A 23 2.68 -14.66 -14.31
CA LEU A 23 2.98 -13.24 -14.14
C LEU A 23 4.22 -13.02 -13.28
N VAL A 24 4.34 -13.73 -12.14
CA VAL A 24 5.54 -13.65 -11.28
C VAL A 24 6.78 -14.05 -12.08
N ASN A 25 6.75 -15.16 -12.81
CA ASN A 25 7.88 -15.61 -13.62
C ASN A 25 8.25 -14.62 -14.70
N THR A 26 7.28 -13.94 -15.30
CA THR A 26 7.48 -12.87 -16.29
C THR A 26 8.12 -11.62 -15.67
N LEU A 27 7.63 -11.20 -14.50
CA LEU A 27 8.07 -9.96 -13.85
C LEU A 27 9.39 -10.13 -13.09
N LYS A 28 9.66 -11.31 -12.55
CA LYS A 28 10.83 -11.60 -11.71
C LYS A 28 12.17 -11.07 -12.28
N PRO A 29 12.53 -11.31 -13.57
CA PRO A 29 13.75 -10.75 -14.13
C PRO A 29 13.69 -9.24 -14.39
N LEU A 30 12.50 -8.64 -14.45
CA LEU A 30 12.29 -7.23 -14.78
C LEU A 30 12.31 -6.31 -13.57
N VAL A 31 12.09 -6.86 -12.36
CA VAL A 31 11.98 -6.10 -11.11
C VAL A 31 13.19 -6.26 -10.20
N VAL A 32 14.29 -6.77 -10.73
CA VAL A 32 15.55 -6.88 -9.96
C VAL A 32 16.08 -5.48 -9.69
N THR A 33 16.18 -5.12 -8.41
CA THR A 33 16.72 -3.84 -7.96
C THR A 33 17.17 -3.91 -6.51
N GLU A 34 18.16 -3.07 -6.14
CA GLU A 34 18.56 -2.83 -4.74
C GLU A 34 18.01 -1.49 -4.21
N ASP A 35 17.52 -0.63 -5.13
CA ASP A 35 17.08 0.74 -4.83
C ASP A 35 15.68 0.82 -4.23
N ALA A 36 14.89 -0.23 -4.37
CA ALA A 36 13.51 -0.28 -3.86
C ALA A 36 13.18 -1.63 -3.23
N ASP A 37 12.22 -1.63 -2.30
CA ASP A 37 11.52 -2.85 -1.92
C ASP A 37 10.41 -3.11 -2.93
N VAL A 38 10.36 -4.32 -3.48
CA VAL A 38 9.35 -4.75 -4.45
C VAL A 38 8.38 -5.69 -3.77
N VAL A 39 7.09 -5.32 -3.77
CA VAL A 39 6.03 -6.09 -3.11
C VAL A 39 4.92 -6.42 -4.11
N PHE A 40 4.45 -7.67 -4.12
CA PHE A 40 3.26 -8.06 -4.86
C PHE A 40 2.14 -8.35 -3.84
N CYS A 41 1.16 -7.44 -3.78
CA CYS A 41 -0.06 -7.62 -2.99
C CYS A 41 -1.08 -8.32 -3.88
N VAL A 42 -1.45 -9.55 -3.50
CA VAL A 42 -2.19 -10.48 -4.34
C VAL A 42 -3.46 -10.99 -3.65
N PRO A 43 -4.47 -11.43 -4.40
CA PRO A 43 -5.64 -12.10 -3.86
C PRO A 43 -5.27 -13.27 -2.95
N ALA A 44 -6.09 -13.54 -1.92
CA ALA A 44 -5.79 -14.56 -0.91
C ALA A 44 -5.55 -15.96 -1.51
N ILE A 45 -6.26 -16.29 -2.60
CA ILE A 45 -6.11 -17.59 -3.29
C ILE A 45 -4.75 -17.71 -3.99
N ASP A 46 -4.09 -16.62 -4.30
CA ASP A 46 -2.83 -16.57 -5.05
C ASP A 46 -1.60 -16.48 -4.14
N ILE A 47 -1.78 -16.23 -2.83
CA ILE A 47 -0.67 -15.99 -1.90
C ILE A 47 0.34 -17.15 -1.92
N ILE A 48 -0.10 -18.38 -1.67
CA ILE A 48 0.81 -19.53 -1.59
C ILE A 48 1.55 -19.77 -2.90
N PRO A 49 0.90 -19.87 -4.08
CA PRO A 49 1.60 -20.05 -5.34
C PRO A 49 2.53 -18.89 -5.70
N VAL A 50 2.18 -17.64 -5.36
CA VAL A 50 3.04 -16.48 -5.60
C VAL A 50 4.24 -16.47 -4.67
N VAL A 51 4.10 -16.82 -3.38
CA VAL A 51 5.23 -16.98 -2.45
C VAL A 51 6.22 -18.01 -2.97
N GLU A 52 5.74 -19.17 -3.45
CA GLU A 52 6.61 -20.19 -4.03
C GLU A 52 7.32 -19.71 -5.30
N ALA A 53 6.60 -19.07 -6.22
CA ALA A 53 7.17 -18.55 -7.46
C ALA A 53 8.18 -17.41 -7.23
N ALA A 54 8.00 -16.61 -6.18
CA ALA A 54 8.89 -15.49 -5.82
C ALA A 54 10.20 -15.94 -5.16
N LYS A 55 10.33 -17.19 -4.73
CA LYS A 55 11.56 -17.69 -4.08
C LYS A 55 12.82 -17.41 -4.91
N GLY A 56 13.89 -17.01 -4.22
CA GLY A 56 15.16 -16.67 -4.85
C GLY A 56 15.17 -15.35 -5.61
N SER A 57 14.20 -14.48 -5.40
CA SER A 57 14.16 -13.10 -5.93
C SER A 57 14.08 -12.06 -4.81
N ASN A 58 14.10 -10.79 -5.18
CA ASN A 58 13.88 -9.65 -4.29
C ASN A 58 12.38 -9.34 -4.07
N ILE A 59 11.47 -10.09 -4.68
CA ILE A 59 10.03 -9.89 -4.56
C ILE A 59 9.57 -10.37 -3.19
N GLN A 60 8.85 -9.51 -2.48
CA GLN A 60 8.12 -9.85 -1.27
C GLN A 60 6.62 -9.93 -1.57
N VAL A 61 5.91 -10.76 -0.81
CA VAL A 61 4.48 -10.97 -1.03
C VAL A 61 3.69 -10.26 0.07
N GLY A 62 2.65 -9.56 -0.36
CA GLY A 62 1.65 -8.90 0.46
C GLY A 62 0.27 -9.52 0.24
N ALA A 63 -0.60 -9.38 1.23
CA ALA A 63 -2.03 -9.64 1.11
C ALA A 63 -2.79 -8.34 0.85
N GLU A 64 -3.94 -8.43 0.18
CA GLU A 64 -4.79 -7.26 -0.13
C GLU A 64 -5.75 -6.89 1.01
N ASN A 65 -5.84 -7.73 2.02
CA ASN A 65 -6.63 -7.54 3.23
C ASN A 65 -6.32 -8.62 4.26
N MET A 66 -6.71 -8.38 5.52
CA MET A 66 -6.88 -9.39 6.55
C MET A 66 -7.97 -8.97 7.52
N TYR A 67 -8.46 -9.92 8.33
CA TYR A 67 -9.32 -9.62 9.46
C TYR A 67 -8.50 -9.35 10.73
N PHE A 68 -9.12 -8.76 11.74
CA PHE A 68 -8.45 -8.42 13.00
C PHE A 68 -8.63 -9.47 14.11
N GLU A 69 -9.30 -10.59 13.82
CA GLU A 69 -9.43 -11.72 14.73
C GLU A 69 -8.53 -12.87 14.26
N GLU A 70 -7.98 -13.60 15.21
CA GLU A 70 -7.03 -14.69 14.92
C GLU A 70 -7.73 -15.95 14.42
N LYS A 71 -8.96 -16.19 14.89
CA LYS A 71 -9.80 -17.34 14.54
C LYS A 71 -11.23 -17.10 15.00
N GLY A 72 -12.18 -17.83 14.46
CA GLY A 72 -13.57 -17.80 14.96
C GLY A 72 -14.61 -17.90 13.86
N ALA A 73 -15.84 -17.53 14.20
CA ALA A 73 -16.99 -17.59 13.31
C ALA A 73 -17.04 -16.36 12.37
N TYR A 74 -16.05 -16.25 11.49
CA TYR A 74 -15.89 -15.15 10.53
C TYR A 74 -15.73 -15.73 9.12
N THR A 75 -16.77 -16.40 8.66
CA THR A 75 -16.77 -17.12 7.37
C THR A 75 -16.32 -16.22 6.23
N GLY A 76 -15.27 -16.64 5.51
CA GLY A 76 -14.69 -15.91 4.38
C GLY A 76 -13.52 -15.00 4.71
N GLU A 77 -13.25 -14.71 6.01
CA GLU A 77 -12.14 -13.87 6.42
C GLU A 77 -10.80 -14.64 6.51
N ILE A 78 -9.73 -13.91 6.31
CA ILE A 78 -8.35 -14.40 6.42
C ILE A 78 -7.72 -13.79 7.67
N SER A 79 -7.23 -14.64 8.58
CA SER A 79 -6.58 -14.17 9.81
C SER A 79 -5.12 -13.79 9.59
N PRO A 80 -4.52 -12.97 10.50
CA PRO A 80 -3.08 -12.66 10.43
C PRO A 80 -2.22 -13.92 10.54
N ASN A 81 -2.60 -14.92 11.35
CA ASN A 81 -1.89 -16.19 11.45
C ASN A 81 -1.84 -16.95 10.12
N MET A 82 -2.94 -16.97 9.36
CA MET A 82 -2.97 -17.59 8.03
C MET A 82 -2.00 -16.89 7.07
N LEU A 83 -1.88 -15.56 7.14
CA LEU A 83 -0.97 -14.80 6.30
C LEU A 83 0.50 -15.05 6.66
N THR A 84 0.84 -15.02 7.94
CA THR A 84 2.22 -15.24 8.39
C THR A 84 2.69 -16.67 8.11
N ASP A 85 1.84 -17.68 8.31
CA ASP A 85 2.13 -19.08 7.97
C ASP A 85 2.35 -19.27 6.46
N ALA A 86 1.58 -18.57 5.64
CA ALA A 86 1.75 -18.55 4.18
C ALA A 86 3.00 -17.79 3.69
N GLY A 87 3.75 -17.12 4.59
CA GLY A 87 4.97 -16.37 4.24
C GLY A 87 4.77 -14.93 3.80
N VAL A 88 3.58 -14.37 4.00
CA VAL A 88 3.28 -12.96 3.72
C VAL A 88 4.07 -12.03 4.64
N LYS A 89 4.51 -10.88 4.12
CA LYS A 89 5.24 -9.85 4.86
C LYS A 89 4.47 -8.54 4.98
N TYR A 90 3.64 -8.22 4.02
CA TYR A 90 2.90 -6.97 3.93
C TYR A 90 1.40 -7.23 3.87
N VAL A 91 0.61 -6.25 4.29
CA VAL A 91 -0.84 -6.32 4.13
C VAL A 91 -1.39 -4.93 3.82
N VAL A 92 -2.17 -4.83 2.74
CA VAL A 92 -2.92 -3.61 2.39
C VAL A 92 -4.16 -3.55 3.25
N LEU A 93 -4.38 -2.41 3.91
CA LEU A 93 -5.50 -2.18 4.83
C LEU A 93 -6.21 -0.88 4.50
N GLY A 94 -7.52 -0.91 4.43
CA GLY A 94 -8.33 0.29 4.20
C GLY A 94 -8.27 0.81 2.77
N HIS A 95 -7.96 -0.04 1.78
CA HIS A 95 -8.04 0.34 0.35
C HIS A 95 -9.39 0.97 0.03
N SER A 96 -9.42 1.97 -0.86
CA SER A 96 -10.63 2.72 -1.20
C SER A 96 -11.81 1.84 -1.59
N GLU A 97 -11.59 0.80 -2.39
CA GLU A 97 -12.62 -0.17 -2.78
C GLU A 97 -13.22 -0.91 -1.57
N ARG A 98 -12.39 -1.24 -0.56
CA ARG A 98 -12.89 -1.90 0.65
C ARG A 98 -13.71 -0.98 1.52
N ARG A 99 -13.35 0.31 1.56
CA ARG A 99 -14.16 1.32 2.24
C ARG A 99 -15.50 1.54 1.54
N GLU A 100 -15.50 1.59 0.22
CA GLU A 100 -16.69 1.84 -0.60
C GLU A 100 -17.63 0.63 -0.66
N TYR A 101 -17.10 -0.56 -0.98
CA TYR A 101 -17.93 -1.73 -1.28
C TYR A 101 -18.13 -2.69 -0.11
N PHE A 102 -17.24 -2.67 0.88
CA PHE A 102 -17.21 -3.62 1.99
C PHE A 102 -17.32 -2.97 3.37
N ALA A 103 -17.77 -1.70 3.44
CA ALA A 103 -18.02 -0.96 4.66
C ALA A 103 -16.82 -0.91 5.64
N GLU A 104 -15.59 -0.91 5.14
CA GLU A 104 -14.40 -0.78 5.96
C GLU A 104 -14.29 0.66 6.47
N THR A 105 -14.14 0.84 7.80
CA THR A 105 -14.06 2.15 8.46
C THR A 105 -12.65 2.42 8.97
N ASN A 106 -12.38 3.66 9.41
CA ASN A 106 -11.09 4.00 10.01
C ASN A 106 -10.81 3.17 11.27
N GLU A 107 -11.85 2.87 12.06
CA GLU A 107 -11.77 2.07 13.30
C GLU A 107 -11.47 0.60 12.99
N THR A 108 -12.08 0.02 11.94
CA THR A 108 -11.77 -1.35 11.52
C THR A 108 -10.38 -1.44 10.93
N VAL A 109 -9.93 -0.44 10.17
CA VAL A 109 -8.56 -0.33 9.68
C VAL A 109 -7.57 -0.24 10.85
N ASN A 110 -7.83 0.58 11.86
CA ASN A 110 -6.99 0.66 13.06
C ASN A 110 -6.85 -0.69 13.77
N LYS A 111 -7.96 -1.42 13.98
CA LYS A 111 -7.90 -2.78 14.58
C LYS A 111 -7.01 -3.71 13.77
N LYS A 112 -7.10 -3.66 12.44
CA LYS A 112 -6.26 -4.45 11.54
C LYS A 112 -4.79 -4.01 11.60
N MET A 113 -4.51 -2.71 11.68
CA MET A 113 -3.15 -2.17 11.85
C MET A 113 -2.48 -2.74 13.11
N LEU A 114 -3.16 -2.64 14.25
CA LEU A 114 -2.67 -3.17 15.53
C LEU A 114 -2.39 -4.68 15.44
N LYS A 115 -3.31 -5.42 14.82
CA LYS A 115 -3.17 -6.87 14.65
C LYS A 115 -2.04 -7.24 13.68
N ALA A 116 -1.84 -6.45 12.62
CA ALA A 116 -0.71 -6.65 11.72
C ALA A 116 0.63 -6.55 12.47
N PHE A 117 0.82 -5.52 13.28
CA PHE A 117 2.02 -5.36 14.09
C PHE A 117 2.22 -6.48 15.10
N GLU A 118 1.16 -6.93 15.79
CA GLU A 118 1.23 -8.06 16.74
C GLU A 118 1.77 -9.33 16.08
N HIS A 119 1.49 -9.53 14.79
CA HIS A 119 1.91 -10.70 14.02
C HIS A 119 3.15 -10.47 13.14
N GLY A 120 3.83 -9.33 13.29
CA GLY A 120 5.05 -9.02 12.53
C GLY A 120 4.81 -8.76 11.03
N LEU A 121 3.57 -8.44 10.65
CA LEU A 121 3.24 -7.98 9.30
C LEU A 121 3.47 -6.48 9.20
N THR A 122 3.95 -6.01 8.06
CA THR A 122 4.05 -4.59 7.75
C THR A 122 2.75 -4.11 7.08
N PRO A 123 1.95 -3.26 7.75
CA PRO A 123 0.75 -2.72 7.13
C PRO A 123 1.08 -1.64 6.09
N ILE A 124 0.35 -1.67 4.98
CA ILE A 124 0.25 -0.59 3.99
C ILE A 124 -1.16 0.00 4.19
N MET A 125 -1.24 1.07 4.96
CA MET A 125 -2.53 1.71 5.26
C MET A 125 -2.92 2.68 4.15
N CYS A 126 -4.04 2.44 3.51
CA CYS A 126 -4.60 3.31 2.48
C CYS A 126 -5.47 4.42 3.08
N CYS A 127 -5.27 5.62 2.58
CA CYS A 127 -6.10 6.79 2.85
C CYS A 127 -6.31 7.59 1.57
N GLY A 128 -7.43 8.29 1.48
CA GLY A 128 -7.74 9.08 0.28
C GLY A 128 -9.10 9.76 0.37
N GLU A 129 -9.25 10.81 -0.42
CA GLU A 129 -10.47 11.61 -0.51
C GLU A 129 -11.22 11.36 -1.81
N THR A 130 -12.53 11.54 -1.78
CA THR A 130 -13.39 11.56 -2.95
C THR A 130 -13.27 12.90 -3.71
N LEU A 131 -13.78 12.96 -4.95
CA LEU A 131 -13.85 14.21 -5.71
C LEU A 131 -14.66 15.28 -4.99
N GLU A 132 -15.79 14.89 -4.41
CA GLU A 132 -16.65 15.80 -3.64
C GLU A 132 -15.89 16.43 -2.47
N GLN A 133 -15.18 15.66 -1.68
CA GLN A 133 -14.36 16.15 -0.56
C GLN A 133 -13.26 17.10 -1.03
N ARG A 134 -12.66 16.81 -2.18
CA ARG A 134 -11.65 17.69 -2.77
C ARG A 134 -12.25 19.02 -3.24
N GLU A 135 -13.40 18.98 -3.92
CA GLU A 135 -14.10 20.18 -4.39
C GLU A 135 -14.64 21.03 -3.24
N GLN A 136 -14.99 20.41 -2.11
CA GLN A 136 -15.37 21.10 -0.87
C GLN A 136 -14.17 21.72 -0.12
N GLY A 137 -12.93 21.42 -0.53
CA GLY A 137 -11.72 21.94 0.12
C GLY A 137 -11.39 21.28 1.46
N VAL A 138 -11.95 20.10 1.76
CA VAL A 138 -11.74 19.36 3.04
C VAL A 138 -10.74 18.20 2.92
N THR A 139 -10.02 18.10 1.82
CA THR A 139 -9.03 17.02 1.58
C THR A 139 -8.12 16.80 2.79
N MET A 140 -7.45 17.83 3.28
CA MET A 140 -6.45 17.70 4.33
C MET A 140 -7.08 17.28 5.66
N ASP A 141 -8.24 17.80 6.01
CA ASP A 141 -8.97 17.42 7.23
C ASP A 141 -9.39 15.96 7.20
N PHE A 142 -9.90 15.51 6.06
CA PHE A 142 -10.34 14.14 5.86
C PHE A 142 -9.17 13.15 5.90
N ILE A 143 -8.08 13.41 5.19
CA ILE A 143 -6.86 12.61 5.20
C ILE A 143 -6.26 12.54 6.61
N ARG A 144 -6.16 13.69 7.30
CA ARG A 144 -5.66 13.74 8.69
C ARG A 144 -6.51 12.92 9.65
N GLN A 145 -7.84 12.93 9.48
CA GLN A 145 -8.74 12.09 10.26
C GLN A 145 -8.45 10.61 10.02
N GLN A 146 -8.33 10.18 8.76
CA GLN A 146 -8.03 8.79 8.43
C GLN A 146 -6.69 8.34 9.04
N VAL A 147 -5.64 9.16 8.92
CA VAL A 147 -4.32 8.88 9.48
C VAL A 147 -4.37 8.82 11.02
N LYS A 148 -4.94 9.83 11.69
CA LYS A 148 -5.00 9.87 13.15
C LYS A 148 -5.78 8.71 13.75
N VAL A 149 -6.92 8.34 13.15
CA VAL A 149 -7.70 7.18 13.62
C VAL A 149 -6.99 5.87 13.30
N GLY A 150 -6.45 5.72 12.09
CA GLY A 150 -5.72 4.51 11.67
C GLY A 150 -4.50 4.21 12.56
N PHE A 151 -3.82 5.23 13.03
CA PHE A 151 -2.64 5.12 13.90
C PHE A 151 -2.94 5.20 15.41
N GLN A 152 -4.22 5.22 15.81
CA GLN A 152 -4.58 5.24 17.23
C GLN A 152 -3.99 4.01 17.96
N ASN A 153 -3.32 4.23 19.10
CA ASN A 153 -2.63 3.20 19.89
C ASN A 153 -1.48 2.45 19.18
N VAL A 154 -1.07 2.87 18.00
CA VAL A 154 0.16 2.40 17.35
C VAL A 154 1.34 3.11 18.02
N THR A 155 2.39 2.38 18.41
CA THR A 155 3.59 3.00 19.00
C THR A 155 4.45 3.69 17.93
N ALA A 156 5.30 4.65 18.32
CA ALA A 156 6.21 5.32 17.40
C ALA A 156 7.13 4.33 16.66
N ASP A 157 7.61 3.29 17.34
CA ASP A 157 8.48 2.28 16.72
C ASP A 157 7.72 1.41 15.71
N GLN A 158 6.47 1.09 15.94
CA GLN A 158 5.61 0.43 14.97
C GLN A 158 5.33 1.35 13.77
N ALA A 159 4.98 2.62 14.02
CA ALA A 159 4.70 3.60 12.98
C ALA A 159 5.88 3.79 12.01
N LYS A 160 7.13 3.78 12.50
CA LYS A 160 8.35 3.85 11.65
C LYS A 160 8.45 2.72 10.63
N THR A 161 7.83 1.58 10.90
CA THR A 161 7.86 0.41 10.00
C THR A 161 6.66 0.33 9.08
N ALA A 162 5.59 1.07 9.37
CA ALA A 162 4.38 1.12 8.54
C ALA A 162 4.63 1.81 7.20
N VAL A 163 3.69 1.63 6.30
CA VAL A 163 3.60 2.36 5.04
C VAL A 163 2.22 3.01 4.97
N ILE A 164 2.15 4.24 4.45
CA ILE A 164 0.87 4.90 4.14
C ILE A 164 0.78 5.02 2.63
N ALA A 165 -0.33 4.59 2.04
CA ALA A 165 -0.61 4.76 0.62
C ALA A 165 -1.71 5.83 0.44
N TYR A 166 -1.35 6.95 -0.18
CA TYR A 166 -2.30 7.99 -0.52
C TYR A 166 -2.99 7.69 -1.85
N GLU A 167 -4.29 7.52 -1.81
CA GLU A 167 -5.13 7.20 -2.95
C GLU A 167 -6.08 8.37 -3.25
N PRO A 168 -5.78 9.29 -4.21
CA PRO A 168 -6.79 10.22 -4.69
C PRO A 168 -7.90 9.43 -5.40
N ILE A 169 -9.00 9.09 -4.68
CA ILE A 169 -10.05 8.18 -5.16
C ILE A 169 -10.62 8.67 -6.49
N TRP A 170 -10.73 9.98 -6.66
CA TRP A 170 -11.19 10.64 -7.88
C TRP A 170 -10.27 10.44 -9.10
N ALA A 171 -9.04 9.97 -8.88
CA ALA A 171 -8.04 9.70 -9.92
C ALA A 171 -7.77 8.19 -10.13
N ILE A 172 -8.56 7.30 -9.49
CA ILE A 172 -8.41 5.85 -9.64
C ILE A 172 -9.44 5.35 -10.66
N GLY A 173 -8.97 4.82 -11.81
CA GLY A 173 -9.84 4.22 -12.82
C GLY A 173 -10.79 5.18 -13.56
N THR A 174 -10.71 6.48 -13.32
CA THR A 174 -11.62 7.48 -13.88
C THR A 174 -11.09 8.15 -15.15
N GLY A 175 -9.83 7.89 -15.51
CA GLY A 175 -9.13 8.61 -16.58
C GLY A 175 -8.61 10.00 -16.16
N LYS A 176 -8.92 10.47 -14.95
CA LYS A 176 -8.30 11.65 -14.34
C LYS A 176 -7.01 11.22 -13.62
N THR A 177 -6.04 12.11 -13.59
CA THR A 177 -4.79 11.91 -12.83
C THR A 177 -4.55 13.13 -11.96
N ALA A 178 -4.11 12.92 -10.73
CA ALA A 178 -3.58 14.01 -9.93
C ALA A 178 -2.28 14.51 -10.56
N THR A 179 -2.01 15.80 -10.49
CA THR A 179 -0.68 16.31 -10.85
C THR A 179 0.35 15.86 -9.81
N THR A 180 1.61 15.93 -10.19
CA THR A 180 2.73 15.60 -9.29
C THR A 180 2.72 16.50 -8.05
N GLU A 181 2.40 17.78 -8.23
CA GLU A 181 2.30 18.76 -7.14
C GLU A 181 1.14 18.43 -6.20
N GLN A 182 -0.01 18.02 -6.73
CA GLN A 182 -1.16 17.60 -5.92
C GLN A 182 -0.86 16.34 -5.11
N ALA A 183 -0.16 15.39 -5.70
CA ALA A 183 0.29 14.18 -5.01
C ALA A 183 1.28 14.52 -3.89
N GLN A 184 2.28 15.35 -4.19
CA GLN A 184 3.29 15.82 -3.24
C GLN A 184 2.65 16.60 -2.08
N GLU A 185 1.71 17.50 -2.36
CA GLU A 185 1.03 18.29 -1.34
C GLU A 185 0.37 17.43 -0.28
N VAL A 186 -0.38 16.41 -0.70
CA VAL A 186 -1.08 15.53 0.23
C VAL A 186 -0.12 14.58 0.94
N CYS A 187 0.88 14.00 0.25
CA CYS A 187 1.88 13.16 0.89
C CYS A 187 2.68 13.93 1.95
N LYS A 188 3.01 15.20 1.69
CA LYS A 188 3.60 16.10 2.69
C LYS A 188 2.69 16.30 3.90
N ALA A 189 1.41 16.60 3.68
CA ALA A 189 0.43 16.79 4.76
C ALA A 189 0.26 15.51 5.61
N ILE A 190 0.35 14.32 5.00
CA ILE A 190 0.37 13.04 5.71
C ILE A 190 1.60 12.95 6.62
N ARG A 191 2.78 13.28 6.10
CA ARG A 191 4.04 13.26 6.87
C ARG A 191 4.01 14.25 8.03
N GLU A 192 3.54 15.47 7.81
CA GLU A 192 3.32 16.48 8.85
C GLU A 192 2.33 15.99 9.92
N CYS A 193 1.26 15.29 9.52
CA CYS A 193 0.31 14.68 10.45
C CYS A 193 0.97 13.60 11.34
N ILE A 194 1.85 12.78 10.79
CA ILE A 194 2.63 11.80 11.57
C ILE A 194 3.60 12.49 12.52
N ALA A 195 4.25 13.59 12.10
CA ALA A 195 5.11 14.38 12.99
C ALA A 195 4.34 14.97 14.19
N GLU A 196 3.10 15.42 13.96
CA GLU A 196 2.23 15.92 15.05
C GLU A 196 1.75 14.80 15.99
N VAL A 197 1.48 13.59 15.46
CA VAL A 197 0.98 12.46 16.29
C VAL A 197 2.10 11.86 17.12
N TYR A 198 3.33 11.84 16.60
CA TYR A 198 4.49 11.24 17.22
C TYR A 198 5.64 12.25 17.38
N ASP A 199 6.49 12.32 16.38
CA ASP A 199 7.67 13.21 16.28
C ASP A 199 8.22 13.23 14.83
N GLU A 200 9.14 14.16 14.57
CA GLU A 200 9.81 14.30 13.28
C GLU A 200 10.60 13.03 12.89
N ALA A 201 11.23 12.37 13.87
CA ALA A 201 12.03 11.18 13.60
C ALA A 201 11.16 10.01 13.10
N THR A 202 9.95 9.90 13.63
CA THR A 202 8.97 8.91 13.17
C THR A 202 8.44 9.28 11.78
N ALA A 203 8.12 10.56 11.56
CA ALA A 203 7.66 11.07 10.27
C ALA A 203 8.70 10.88 9.16
N GLU A 204 9.99 11.07 9.49
CA GLU A 204 11.09 10.85 8.55
C GLU A 204 11.39 9.37 8.30
N ALA A 205 10.95 8.46 9.15
CA ALA A 205 11.18 7.02 8.98
C ALA A 205 10.06 6.33 8.21
N ILE A 206 8.80 6.76 8.39
CA ILE A 206 7.64 6.15 7.71
C ILE A 206 7.71 6.39 6.21
N ARG A 207 7.32 5.39 5.43
CA ARG A 207 7.24 5.50 3.97
C ARG A 207 5.84 5.89 3.55
N ILE A 208 5.74 6.80 2.58
CA ILE A 208 4.48 7.27 2.01
C ILE A 208 4.50 6.95 0.51
N GLN A 209 3.56 6.15 0.06
CA GLN A 209 3.36 5.79 -1.34
C GLN A 209 2.28 6.65 -1.97
N TYR A 210 2.44 6.93 -3.26
CA TYR A 210 1.34 7.44 -4.08
C TYR A 210 0.57 6.25 -4.68
N GLY A 211 -0.73 6.18 -4.42
CA GLY A 211 -1.64 5.09 -4.85
C GLY A 211 -2.63 5.50 -5.95
N GLY A 212 -2.46 6.67 -6.56
CA GLY A 212 -3.22 7.05 -7.74
C GLY A 212 -2.68 6.39 -9.02
N SER A 213 -3.00 6.95 -10.18
CA SER A 213 -2.55 6.42 -11.47
C SER A 213 -1.03 6.58 -11.64
N VAL A 214 -0.29 5.46 -11.55
CA VAL A 214 1.14 5.39 -11.79
C VAL A 214 1.41 4.53 -13.01
N ASN A 215 2.28 5.01 -13.90
CA ASN A 215 2.78 4.26 -15.06
C ASN A 215 4.27 4.57 -15.30
N ALA A 216 4.89 3.89 -16.25
CA ALA A 216 6.32 4.05 -16.56
C ALA A 216 6.72 5.49 -16.95
N ALA A 217 5.81 6.29 -17.50
CA ALA A 217 6.09 7.68 -17.89
C ALA A 217 5.98 8.65 -16.71
N THR A 218 5.06 8.40 -15.76
CA THR A 218 4.81 9.31 -14.62
C THR A 218 5.63 8.94 -13.37
N ALA A 219 6.09 7.70 -13.25
CA ALA A 219 6.85 7.23 -12.09
C ALA A 219 8.11 8.08 -11.78
N PRO A 220 8.95 8.48 -12.76
CA PRO A 220 10.14 9.27 -12.47
C PRO A 220 9.84 10.62 -11.81
N GLU A 221 8.82 11.33 -12.28
CA GLU A 221 8.45 12.63 -11.75
C GLU A 221 7.80 12.51 -10.36
N LEU A 222 6.91 11.53 -10.17
CA LEU A 222 6.24 11.26 -8.89
C LEU A 222 7.24 10.82 -7.81
N PHE A 223 8.09 9.85 -8.11
CA PHE A 223 8.99 9.27 -7.11
C PHE A 223 10.24 10.12 -6.84
N ALA A 224 10.47 11.18 -7.63
CA ALA A 224 11.47 12.20 -7.34
C ALA A 224 10.99 13.23 -6.29
N GLN A 225 9.71 13.23 -5.92
CA GLN A 225 9.17 14.16 -4.92
C GLN A 225 9.68 13.81 -3.51
N PRO A 226 9.93 14.83 -2.65
CA PRO A 226 10.56 14.62 -1.34
C PRO A 226 9.71 13.79 -0.35
N ASP A 227 8.38 13.79 -0.51
CA ASP A 227 7.47 13.09 0.40
C ASP A 227 6.79 11.87 -0.22
N ILE A 228 7.20 11.46 -1.43
CA ILE A 228 6.71 10.27 -2.10
C ILE A 228 7.81 9.20 -2.14
N ASP A 229 7.65 8.14 -1.36
CA ASP A 229 8.62 7.07 -1.19
C ASP A 229 8.30 5.84 -2.05
N GLY A 230 7.69 6.05 -3.21
CA GLY A 230 7.30 5.01 -4.17
C GLY A 230 5.81 4.96 -4.45
N GLY A 231 5.29 3.80 -4.84
CA GLY A 231 3.90 3.70 -5.29
C GLY A 231 3.19 2.40 -4.90
N LEU A 232 1.87 2.52 -4.69
CA LEU A 232 0.94 1.40 -4.68
C LEU A 232 0.28 1.35 -6.07
N VAL A 233 0.71 0.41 -6.91
CA VAL A 233 0.44 0.39 -8.35
C VAL A 233 -0.63 -0.65 -8.67
N GLY A 234 -1.77 -0.23 -9.21
CA GLY A 234 -2.85 -1.12 -9.63
C GLY A 234 -2.56 -1.80 -10.98
N GLY A 235 -3.41 -1.62 -11.98
CA GLY A 235 -3.39 -2.34 -13.26
C GLY A 235 -2.06 -2.33 -14.03
N ALA A 236 -1.19 -1.34 -13.84
CA ALA A 236 0.15 -1.34 -14.43
C ALA A 236 1.07 -2.41 -13.83
N SER A 237 0.79 -2.89 -12.61
CA SER A 237 1.55 -3.97 -11.96
C SER A 237 1.29 -5.36 -12.56
N LEU A 238 0.26 -5.50 -13.37
CA LEU A 238 -0.11 -6.73 -14.07
C LEU A 238 0.56 -6.86 -15.45
N LYS A 239 1.53 -6.01 -15.76
CA LYS A 239 2.15 -5.93 -17.09
C LYS A 239 3.68 -5.85 -17.00
N PRO A 240 4.44 -6.27 -18.03
CA PRO A 240 5.90 -6.15 -18.06
C PRO A 240 6.42 -4.72 -17.81
N ASP A 241 5.65 -3.70 -18.15
CA ASP A 241 5.99 -2.29 -17.90
C ASP A 241 6.13 -1.96 -16.39
N PHE A 242 5.66 -2.83 -15.50
CA PHE A 242 5.91 -2.70 -14.06
C PHE A 242 7.41 -2.69 -13.75
N GLY A 243 8.22 -3.44 -14.52
CA GLY A 243 9.68 -3.40 -14.41
C GLY A 243 10.27 -1.99 -14.62
N LYS A 244 9.68 -1.19 -15.51
CA LYS A 244 10.09 0.21 -15.74
C LYS A 244 9.67 1.13 -14.60
N ILE A 245 8.55 0.82 -13.92
CA ILE A 245 8.12 1.57 -12.73
C ILE A 245 9.04 1.26 -11.55
N VAL A 246 9.43 -0.01 -11.37
CA VAL A 246 10.38 -0.42 -10.32
C VAL A 246 11.75 0.21 -10.54
N ASN A 247 12.23 0.24 -11.75
CA ASN A 247 13.56 0.79 -12.15
C ASN A 247 13.41 2.19 -12.79
N TRP A 248 12.66 3.06 -12.16
CA TRP A 248 12.28 4.40 -12.66
C TRP A 248 13.43 5.41 -12.76
N LYS A 249 14.56 5.16 -12.11
CA LYS A 249 15.77 6.00 -12.13
C LYS A 249 16.57 5.81 -13.41
#